data_1bdb39ebabd718dc724b43db9946ce21
#
_entry.id   1bdb39ebabd718dc724b43db9946ce21
#
_cell.length_a   1.000
_cell.length_b   1.000
_cell.length_c   1.000
_cell.angle_alpha   90.00
_cell.angle_beta   90.00
_cell.angle_gamma   90.00
#
_symmetry.space_group_name_H-M   'P 1'
#
loop_
_entity.id
_entity.type
_entity.pdbx_description
1 polymer ?
#
loop_
_entity_poly.entity_id
_entity_poly.type
_entity_poly.pdbx_seq_one_letter_code
_entity_poly.pdbx_strand_id
1 'polypeptide(L)'
;MSSDISDAVLDGDAYEQAAALTRRVFPLSLTGKIRACSAVLAAAVLLFPAITTRRELIAQLEPAADAPPALVSVVALGSAVTFLFGLVFVRQRHVVDTRTLDLETATRLVRTEDVLMTFAVSTGLLFILVPVALLLAGALSSDLVVYLYEQDIRLYRPAGGSYATTARVSLAGAVLASVLLLVEAATR
;
A
#
# COMPACT_ATOMS: atom_id res chain seq x y z
N MET A 1 14.35 24.64 -13.13
CA MET A 1 14.17 24.17 -11.74
C MET A 1 14.30 25.26 -10.67
N SER A 2 15.08 26.32 -10.89
CA SER A 2 15.25 27.41 -9.89
C SER A 2 14.08 28.40 -9.86
N SER A 3 13.40 28.67 -10.98
CA SER A 3 12.26 29.57 -11.07
C SER A 3 11.01 29.03 -10.35
N ASP A 4 10.70 27.74 -10.48
CA ASP A 4 9.54 27.11 -9.85
C ASP A 4 9.53 27.23 -8.32
N ILE A 5 10.72 27.10 -7.69
CA ILE A 5 10.83 27.23 -6.23
C ILE A 5 10.63 28.68 -5.80
N SER A 6 11.16 29.63 -6.57
CA SER A 6 11.01 31.07 -6.28
C SER A 6 9.56 31.51 -6.38
N ASP A 7 8.85 31.05 -7.40
CA ASP A 7 7.45 31.39 -7.63
C ASP A 7 6.54 30.77 -6.54
N ALA A 8 6.79 29.50 -6.15
CA ALA A 8 6.05 28.84 -5.07
C ALA A 8 6.28 29.51 -3.71
N VAL A 9 7.47 30.07 -3.46
CA VAL A 9 7.78 30.77 -2.20
C VAL A 9 7.19 32.17 -2.14
N LEU A 10 7.03 32.85 -3.28
CA LEU A 10 6.57 34.24 -3.34
C LEU A 10 5.06 34.35 -3.51
N ASP A 11 4.45 33.49 -4.32
CA ASP A 11 3.03 33.58 -4.72
C ASP A 11 2.18 32.37 -4.27
N GLY A 12 2.80 31.29 -3.77
CA GLY A 12 2.10 30.11 -3.30
C GLY A 12 1.36 30.31 -1.97
N ASP A 13 0.38 29.44 -1.71
CA ASP A 13 -0.24 29.39 -0.40
C ASP A 13 0.76 28.86 0.68
N ALA A 14 0.39 28.98 1.95
CA ALA A 14 1.27 28.59 3.07
C ALA A 14 1.68 27.10 2.99
N TYR A 15 0.84 26.23 2.43
CA TYR A 15 1.17 24.82 2.26
C TYR A 15 2.20 24.61 1.13
N GLU A 16 2.05 25.29 0.00
CA GLU A 16 2.99 25.22 -1.11
C GLU A 16 4.35 25.79 -0.72
N GLN A 17 4.37 26.92 -0.01
CA GLN A 17 5.59 27.51 0.58
C GLN A 17 6.27 26.52 1.53
N ALA A 18 5.53 25.94 2.48
CA ALA A 18 6.07 24.94 3.42
C ALA A 18 6.60 23.71 2.69
N ALA A 19 5.90 23.25 1.65
CA ALA A 19 6.28 22.11 0.83
C ALA A 19 7.57 22.36 0.02
N ALA A 20 7.79 23.59 -0.45
CA ALA A 20 9.00 24.01 -1.16
C ALA A 20 10.21 24.17 -0.21
N LEU A 21 9.98 24.67 1.00
CA LEU A 21 11.02 24.92 1.99
C LEU A 21 11.43 23.66 2.77
N THR A 22 10.56 22.65 2.86
CA THR A 22 10.82 21.43 3.63
C THR A 22 11.47 20.36 2.75
N ARG A 23 12.63 19.85 3.16
CA ARG A 23 13.25 18.69 2.50
C ARG A 23 12.36 17.45 2.77
N ARG A 24 11.81 16.86 1.72
CA ARG A 24 10.94 15.68 1.77
C ARG A 24 11.60 14.46 1.18
N VAL A 25 11.38 13.31 1.79
CA VAL A 25 11.80 12.00 1.25
C VAL A 25 10.93 11.64 0.04
N PHE A 26 9.61 11.92 0.16
CA PHE A 26 8.65 11.66 -0.90
C PHE A 26 8.03 12.97 -1.40
N PRO A 27 8.62 13.60 -2.45
CA PRO A 27 8.14 14.89 -2.98
C PRO A 27 6.87 14.72 -3.85
N LEU A 28 5.94 13.88 -3.39
CA LEU A 28 4.64 13.69 -4.03
C LEU A 28 3.63 14.69 -3.50
N SER A 29 2.70 15.13 -4.36
CA SER A 29 1.49 15.84 -3.93
C SER A 29 0.61 14.93 -3.08
N LEU A 30 -0.32 15.50 -2.28
CA LEU A 30 -1.29 14.71 -1.51
C LEU A 30 -2.09 13.75 -2.39
N THR A 31 -2.53 14.19 -3.55
CA THR A 31 -3.15 13.35 -4.58
C THR A 31 -2.24 12.19 -5.00
N GLY A 32 -0.95 12.47 -5.22
CA GLY A 32 0.05 11.45 -5.56
C GLY A 32 0.21 10.40 -4.47
N LYS A 33 0.21 10.82 -3.19
CA LYS A 33 0.29 9.91 -2.03
C LYS A 33 -0.94 9.00 -1.91
N ILE A 34 -2.15 9.56 -2.12
CA ILE A 34 -3.41 8.78 -2.13
C ILE A 34 -3.38 7.74 -3.25
N ARG A 35 -2.97 8.13 -4.46
CA ARG A 35 -2.86 7.21 -5.60
C ARG A 35 -1.81 6.13 -5.39
N ALA A 36 -0.69 6.46 -4.75
CA ALA A 36 0.32 5.47 -4.40
C ALA A 36 -0.24 4.41 -3.43
N CYS A 37 -0.95 4.83 -2.36
CA CYS A 37 -1.64 3.90 -1.47
C CYS A 37 -2.66 3.02 -2.23
N SER A 38 -3.46 3.62 -3.12
CA SER A 38 -4.44 2.88 -3.94
C SER A 38 -3.77 1.87 -4.86
N ALA A 39 -2.65 2.22 -5.50
CA ALA A 39 -1.90 1.30 -6.37
C ALA A 39 -1.34 0.10 -5.59
N VAL A 40 -0.80 0.35 -4.39
CA VAL A 40 -0.31 -0.71 -3.50
C VAL A 40 -1.45 -1.64 -3.07
N LEU A 41 -2.62 -1.08 -2.70
CA LEU A 41 -3.81 -1.88 -2.37
C LEU A 41 -4.30 -2.71 -3.56
N ALA A 42 -4.28 -2.14 -4.76
CA ALA A 42 -4.67 -2.86 -5.98
C ALA A 42 -3.77 -4.08 -6.27
N ALA A 43 -2.50 -4.05 -5.86
CA ALA A 43 -1.60 -5.20 -6.00
C ALA A 43 -2.10 -6.44 -5.22
N ALA A 44 -2.86 -6.29 -4.15
CA ALA A 44 -3.45 -7.41 -3.41
C ALA A 44 -4.42 -8.25 -4.26
N VAL A 45 -4.96 -7.69 -5.35
CA VAL A 45 -5.82 -8.43 -6.30
C VAL A 45 -5.08 -9.62 -6.92
N LEU A 46 -3.77 -9.48 -7.11
CA LEU A 46 -2.92 -10.50 -7.72
C LEU A 46 -2.73 -11.76 -6.85
N LEU A 47 -3.13 -11.72 -5.56
CA LEU A 47 -3.10 -12.89 -4.68
C LEU A 47 -3.97 -14.03 -5.22
N PHE A 48 -5.17 -13.70 -5.72
CA PHE A 48 -6.12 -14.73 -6.17
C PHE A 48 -5.54 -15.56 -7.33
N PRO A 49 -5.10 -14.97 -8.45
CA PRO A 49 -4.48 -15.75 -9.53
C PRO A 49 -3.18 -16.42 -9.09
N ALA A 50 -2.35 -15.78 -8.25
CA ALA A 50 -1.09 -16.35 -7.79
C ALA A 50 -1.27 -17.69 -7.05
N ILE A 51 -2.32 -17.79 -6.22
CA ILE A 51 -2.59 -19.01 -5.44
C ILE A 51 -3.39 -20.04 -6.26
N THR A 52 -4.40 -19.59 -7.03
CA THR A 52 -5.25 -20.53 -7.79
C THR A 52 -4.50 -21.23 -8.91
N THR A 53 -3.53 -20.58 -9.53
CA THR A 53 -2.70 -21.17 -10.61
C THR A 53 -1.87 -22.35 -10.11
N ARG A 54 -1.54 -22.41 -8.83
CA ARG A 54 -0.69 -23.46 -8.24
C ARG A 54 -1.41 -24.36 -7.22
N ARG A 55 -2.73 -24.38 -7.28
CA ARG A 55 -3.54 -25.14 -6.31
C ARG A 55 -3.14 -26.61 -6.17
N GLU A 56 -2.83 -27.27 -7.28
CA GLU A 56 -2.41 -28.68 -7.29
C GLU A 56 -1.03 -28.86 -6.62
N LEU A 57 -0.06 -28.00 -6.94
CA LEU A 57 1.26 -28.03 -6.33
C LEU A 57 1.18 -27.74 -4.81
N ILE A 58 0.36 -26.78 -4.42
CA ILE A 58 0.13 -26.47 -3.00
C ILE A 58 -0.46 -27.66 -2.26
N ALA A 59 -1.46 -28.35 -2.87
CA ALA A 59 -2.05 -29.55 -2.27
C ALA A 59 -1.06 -30.72 -2.13
N GLN A 60 -0.04 -30.81 -3.01
CA GLN A 60 1.04 -31.80 -2.88
C GLN A 60 2.03 -31.44 -1.78
N LEU A 61 2.41 -30.18 -1.65
CA LEU A 61 3.40 -29.72 -0.68
C LEU A 61 2.85 -29.58 0.74
N GLU A 62 1.58 -29.22 0.84
CA GLU A 62 0.85 -28.98 2.10
C GLU A 62 -0.51 -29.70 2.08
N PRO A 63 -0.55 -31.04 2.16
CA PRO A 63 -1.77 -31.84 2.00
C PRO A 63 -2.84 -31.58 3.09
N ALA A 64 -2.48 -31.00 4.21
CA ALA A 64 -3.39 -30.60 5.29
C ALA A 64 -3.87 -29.14 5.20
N ALA A 65 -3.62 -28.45 4.07
CA ALA A 65 -3.90 -27.03 3.94
C ALA A 65 -5.35 -26.76 3.49
N ASP A 66 -6.32 -26.96 4.37
CA ASP A 66 -7.68 -26.43 4.20
C ASP A 66 -7.76 -24.92 4.45
N ALA A 67 -6.71 -24.32 5.03
CA ALA A 67 -6.61 -22.91 5.33
C ALA A 67 -5.75 -22.15 4.29
N PRO A 68 -6.05 -20.86 4.05
CA PRO A 68 -5.24 -20.05 3.15
C PRO A 68 -3.81 -19.87 3.69
N PRO A 69 -2.82 -19.65 2.79
CA PRO A 69 -1.45 -19.38 3.20
C PRO A 69 -1.34 -18.22 4.20
N ALA A 70 -0.43 -18.31 5.18
CA ALA A 70 -0.21 -17.27 6.19
C ALA A 70 0.10 -15.90 5.57
N LEU A 71 0.78 -15.87 4.42
CA LEU A 71 1.06 -14.63 3.67
C LEU A 71 -0.20 -13.87 3.27
N VAL A 72 -1.34 -14.56 3.05
CA VAL A 72 -2.62 -13.89 2.76
C VAL A 72 -3.08 -13.05 3.95
N SER A 73 -2.91 -13.54 5.17
CA SER A 73 -3.23 -12.78 6.39
C SER A 73 -2.31 -11.59 6.59
N VAL A 74 -1.03 -11.72 6.23
CA VAL A 74 -0.05 -10.62 6.23
C VAL A 74 -0.48 -9.52 5.25
N VAL A 75 -0.88 -9.89 4.03
CA VAL A 75 -1.40 -8.93 3.03
C VAL A 75 -2.71 -8.29 3.50
N ALA A 76 -3.60 -9.02 4.15
CA ALA A 76 -4.83 -8.46 4.69
C ALA A 76 -4.55 -7.37 5.74
N LEU A 77 -3.64 -7.63 6.68
CA LEU A 77 -3.20 -6.65 7.67
C LEU A 77 -2.54 -5.44 7.01
N GLY A 78 -1.59 -5.66 6.09
CA GLY A 78 -0.93 -4.62 5.32
C GLY A 78 -1.91 -3.74 4.55
N SER A 79 -2.95 -4.35 3.96
CA SER A 79 -4.00 -3.64 3.24
C SER A 79 -4.82 -2.74 4.16
N ALA A 80 -5.21 -3.22 5.34
CA ALA A 80 -5.95 -2.42 6.32
C ALA A 80 -5.13 -1.20 6.77
N VAL A 81 -3.85 -1.39 7.09
CA VAL A 81 -2.95 -0.31 7.51
C VAL A 81 -2.69 0.69 6.38
N THR A 82 -2.41 0.21 5.16
CA THR A 82 -2.19 1.09 3.98
C THR A 82 -3.44 1.91 3.66
N PHE A 83 -4.63 1.32 3.79
CA PHE A 83 -5.90 2.03 3.61
C PHE A 83 -6.08 3.15 4.64
N LEU A 84 -5.77 2.90 5.92
CA LEU A 84 -5.82 3.93 6.96
C LEU A 84 -4.89 5.11 6.66
N PHE A 85 -3.67 4.87 6.18
CA PHE A 85 -2.79 5.95 5.72
C PHE A 85 -3.41 6.73 4.54
N GLY A 86 -4.01 6.03 3.58
CA GLY A 86 -4.73 6.66 2.47
C GLY A 86 -5.83 7.60 2.95
N LEU A 87 -6.64 7.17 3.92
CA LEU A 87 -7.69 8.01 4.52
C LEU A 87 -7.13 9.24 5.25
N VAL A 88 -5.99 9.09 5.93
CA VAL A 88 -5.32 10.23 6.58
C VAL A 88 -4.90 11.25 5.53
N PHE A 89 -4.33 10.84 4.39
CA PHE A 89 -3.96 11.76 3.30
C PHE A 89 -5.18 12.44 2.67
N VAL A 90 -6.31 11.73 2.50
CA VAL A 90 -7.56 12.33 2.05
C VAL A 90 -8.02 13.43 3.03
N ARG A 91 -8.01 13.14 4.33
CA ARG A 91 -8.36 14.13 5.36
C ARG A 91 -7.42 15.34 5.35
N GLN A 92 -6.11 15.10 5.23
CA GLN A 92 -5.11 16.19 5.17
C GLN A 92 -5.34 17.07 3.96
N ARG A 93 -5.63 16.48 2.80
CA ARG A 93 -5.99 17.23 1.60
C ARG A 93 -7.22 18.11 1.82
N HIS A 94 -8.29 17.55 2.38
CA HIS A 94 -9.49 18.33 2.69
C HIS A 94 -9.19 19.51 3.63
N VAL A 95 -8.30 19.35 4.61
CA VAL A 95 -7.86 20.44 5.52
C VAL A 95 -7.10 21.50 4.75
N VAL A 96 -6.20 21.13 3.84
CA VAL A 96 -5.44 22.08 3.00
C VAL A 96 -6.37 22.86 2.08
N ASP A 97 -7.33 22.17 1.44
CA ASP A 97 -8.24 22.77 0.47
C ASP A 97 -9.31 23.70 1.11
N THR A 98 -9.65 23.48 2.39
CA THR A 98 -10.77 24.18 3.07
C THR A 98 -10.36 25.20 4.11
N ARG A 99 -9.11 25.20 4.57
CA ARG A 99 -8.64 26.06 5.64
C ARG A 99 -7.48 26.95 5.19
N THR A 100 -7.52 28.22 5.62
CA THR A 100 -6.34 29.08 5.56
C THR A 100 -5.35 28.63 6.63
N LEU A 101 -4.20 28.15 6.21
CA LEU A 101 -3.14 27.68 7.10
C LEU A 101 -2.11 28.79 7.29
N ASP A 102 -1.58 28.92 8.51
CA ASP A 102 -0.35 29.67 8.76
C ASP A 102 0.88 28.81 8.39
N LEU A 103 2.00 29.44 8.11
CA LEU A 103 3.21 28.76 7.62
C LEU A 103 3.74 27.72 8.63
N GLU A 104 3.59 27.97 9.94
CA GLU A 104 4.05 27.03 10.97
C GLU A 104 3.21 25.74 10.93
N THR A 105 1.88 25.88 10.91
CA THR A 105 0.95 24.73 10.81
C THR A 105 1.16 23.97 9.52
N ALA A 106 1.32 24.66 8.40
CA ALA A 106 1.61 24.07 7.10
C ALA A 106 2.92 23.27 7.11
N THR A 107 3.98 23.82 7.73
CA THR A 107 5.26 23.12 7.85
C THR A 107 5.16 21.86 8.71
N ARG A 108 4.42 21.91 9.81
CA ARG A 108 4.15 20.71 10.64
C ARG A 108 3.37 19.65 9.85
N LEU A 109 2.37 20.07 9.07
CA LEU A 109 1.57 19.19 8.26
C LEU A 109 2.44 18.46 7.21
N VAL A 110 3.25 19.19 6.45
CA VAL A 110 4.16 18.65 5.43
C VAL A 110 5.15 17.63 6.03
N ARG A 111 5.74 17.92 7.20
CA ARG A 111 6.62 16.97 7.89
C ARG A 111 5.89 15.71 8.34
N THR A 112 4.69 15.86 8.90
CA THR A 112 3.85 14.72 9.32
C THR A 112 3.48 13.85 8.12
N GLU A 113 3.14 14.45 6.98
CA GLU A 113 2.86 13.73 5.74
C GLU A 113 4.05 12.90 5.25
N ASP A 114 5.26 13.45 5.31
CA ASP A 114 6.46 12.76 4.86
C ASP A 114 6.77 11.54 5.73
N VAL A 115 6.61 11.67 7.05
CA VAL A 115 6.74 10.58 8.00
C VAL A 115 5.66 9.51 7.75
N LEU A 116 4.40 9.91 7.62
CA LEU A 116 3.29 8.99 7.35
C LEU A 116 3.48 8.27 6.00
N MET A 117 3.97 8.97 4.97
CA MET A 117 4.26 8.35 3.68
C MET A 117 5.39 7.33 3.78
N THR A 118 6.42 7.59 4.58
CA THR A 118 7.49 6.63 4.85
C THR A 118 6.92 5.35 5.46
N PHE A 119 6.05 5.46 6.46
CA PHE A 119 5.38 4.31 7.05
C PHE A 119 4.44 3.60 6.06
N ALA A 120 3.66 4.34 5.28
CA ALA A 120 2.76 3.78 4.27
C ALA A 120 3.51 2.98 3.21
N VAL A 121 4.62 3.52 2.70
CA VAL A 121 5.48 2.84 1.71
C VAL A 121 6.13 1.60 2.31
N SER A 122 6.71 1.73 3.51
CA SER A 122 7.36 0.60 4.18
C SER A 122 6.37 -0.53 4.47
N THR A 123 5.18 -0.20 4.99
CA THR A 123 4.11 -1.16 5.24
C THR A 123 3.62 -1.79 3.94
N GLY A 124 3.33 -0.98 2.92
CA GLY A 124 2.88 -1.45 1.62
C GLY A 124 3.91 -2.38 0.96
N LEU A 125 5.19 -2.02 1.00
CA LEU A 125 6.27 -2.84 0.46
C LEU A 125 6.39 -4.17 1.20
N LEU A 126 6.52 -4.14 2.53
CA LEU A 126 6.84 -5.34 3.32
C LEU A 126 5.63 -6.27 3.48
N PHE A 127 4.43 -5.74 3.64
CA PHE A 127 3.24 -6.54 3.96
C PHE A 127 2.32 -6.79 2.76
N ILE A 128 2.50 -6.10 1.64
CA ILE A 128 1.69 -6.33 0.44
C ILE A 128 2.58 -6.73 -0.75
N LEU A 129 3.48 -5.85 -1.18
CA LEU A 129 4.21 -6.07 -2.43
C LEU A 129 5.18 -7.25 -2.36
N VAL A 130 5.94 -7.39 -1.28
CA VAL A 130 6.87 -8.52 -1.12
C VAL A 130 6.13 -9.86 -1.05
N PRO A 131 5.09 -10.05 -0.19
CA PRO A 131 4.32 -11.28 -0.19
C PRO A 131 3.64 -11.60 -1.54
N VAL A 132 3.05 -10.60 -2.19
CA VAL A 132 2.43 -10.78 -3.51
C VAL A 132 3.47 -11.18 -4.55
N ALA A 133 4.64 -10.52 -4.57
CA ALA A 133 5.73 -10.84 -5.49
C ALA A 133 6.26 -12.27 -5.28
N LEU A 134 6.44 -12.70 -4.02
CA LEU A 134 6.88 -14.05 -3.68
C LEU A 134 5.86 -15.10 -4.16
N LEU A 135 4.58 -14.88 -3.93
CA LEU A 135 3.53 -15.79 -4.39
C LEU A 135 3.40 -15.80 -5.92
N LEU A 136 3.56 -14.66 -6.59
CA LEU A 136 3.61 -14.60 -8.05
C LEU A 136 4.84 -15.30 -8.61
N ALA A 137 6.02 -15.11 -8.02
CA ALA A 137 7.22 -15.82 -8.44
C ALA A 137 7.04 -17.34 -8.31
N GLY A 138 6.44 -17.80 -7.20
CA GLY A 138 6.05 -19.20 -7.04
C GLY A 138 4.99 -19.66 -8.05
N ALA A 139 4.05 -18.80 -8.44
CA ALA A 139 3.08 -19.11 -9.48
C ALA A 139 3.72 -19.23 -10.88
N LEU A 140 4.80 -18.54 -11.15
CA LEU A 140 5.53 -18.57 -12.42
C LEU A 140 6.53 -19.75 -12.52
N SER A 141 7.14 -20.14 -11.39
CA SER A 141 8.18 -21.18 -11.36
C SER A 141 7.94 -22.21 -10.25
N SER A 142 7.64 -23.46 -10.65
CA SER A 142 7.54 -24.60 -9.73
C SER A 142 8.87 -24.89 -9.05
N ASP A 143 9.97 -24.79 -9.82
CA ASP A 143 11.31 -25.11 -9.35
C ASP A 143 11.74 -24.16 -8.22
N LEU A 144 11.35 -22.89 -8.32
CA LEU A 144 11.57 -21.92 -7.25
C LEU A 144 10.83 -22.31 -5.96
N VAL A 145 9.59 -22.77 -6.08
CA VAL A 145 8.81 -23.21 -4.92
C VAL A 145 9.47 -24.42 -4.25
N VAL A 146 9.84 -25.43 -5.04
CA VAL A 146 10.51 -26.63 -4.54
C VAL A 146 11.83 -26.26 -3.87
N TYR A 147 12.66 -25.43 -4.51
CA TYR A 147 13.92 -24.94 -3.94
C TYR A 147 13.71 -24.22 -2.60
N LEU A 148 12.70 -23.33 -2.51
CA LEU A 148 12.41 -22.63 -1.26
C LEU A 148 11.95 -23.60 -0.14
N TYR A 149 11.15 -24.61 -0.50
CA TYR A 149 10.74 -25.65 0.47
C TYR A 149 11.91 -26.50 0.95
N GLU A 150 12.89 -26.80 0.11
CA GLU A 150 14.14 -27.46 0.49
C GLU A 150 14.98 -26.64 1.49
N GLN A 151 14.85 -25.29 1.43
CA GLN A 151 15.45 -24.36 2.38
C GLN A 151 14.57 -24.10 3.62
N ASP A 152 13.51 -24.89 3.82
CA ASP A 152 12.49 -24.73 4.88
C ASP A 152 11.71 -23.38 4.82
N ILE A 153 11.71 -22.70 3.66
CA ILE A 153 10.93 -21.49 3.41
C ILE A 153 9.57 -21.88 2.82
N ARG A 154 8.57 -22.02 3.68
CA ARG A 154 7.23 -22.50 3.32
C ARG A 154 6.29 -21.36 2.94
N LEU A 155 6.33 -20.95 1.68
CA LEU A 155 5.50 -19.85 1.14
C LEU A 155 3.99 -20.08 1.32
N TYR A 156 3.55 -21.32 1.23
CA TYR A 156 2.12 -21.70 1.26
C TYR A 156 1.70 -22.31 2.60
N ARG A 157 2.52 -22.18 3.64
CA ARG A 157 2.19 -22.69 4.97
C ARG A 157 0.83 -22.14 5.41
N PRO A 158 -0.12 -23.01 5.81
CA PRO A 158 -1.46 -22.59 6.20
C PRO A 158 -1.44 -21.72 7.45
N ALA A 159 -2.28 -20.69 7.47
CA ALA A 159 -2.52 -19.86 8.65
C ALA A 159 -3.51 -20.58 9.55
N GLY A 160 -3.09 -21.05 10.70
CA GLY A 160 -4.01 -21.62 11.69
C GLY A 160 -5.06 -20.58 12.11
N GLY A 161 -6.35 -20.92 11.97
CA GLY A 161 -7.45 -20.10 12.47
C GLY A 161 -7.81 -18.83 11.69
N SER A 162 -7.26 -18.61 10.50
CA SER A 162 -7.57 -17.43 9.70
C SER A 162 -8.90 -17.57 8.96
N TYR A 163 -9.84 -16.61 9.19
CA TYR A 163 -11.08 -16.48 8.43
C TYR A 163 -10.91 -15.74 7.09
N ALA A 164 -9.73 -15.21 6.80
CA ALA A 164 -9.44 -14.47 5.58
C ALA A 164 -9.13 -15.44 4.44
N THR A 165 -10.08 -15.65 3.54
CA THR A 165 -9.80 -16.40 2.30
C THR A 165 -9.05 -15.53 1.31
N THR A 166 -8.25 -16.13 0.43
CA THR A 166 -7.53 -15.43 -0.64
C THR A 166 -8.45 -14.54 -1.47
N ALA A 167 -9.63 -15.05 -1.85
CA ALA A 167 -10.61 -14.31 -2.63
C ALA A 167 -11.13 -13.08 -1.87
N ARG A 168 -11.40 -13.19 -0.57
CA ARG A 168 -11.86 -12.05 0.24
C ARG A 168 -10.78 -10.97 0.36
N VAL A 169 -9.53 -11.35 0.56
CA VAL A 169 -8.41 -10.39 0.68
C VAL A 169 -8.17 -9.68 -0.65
N SER A 170 -8.19 -10.42 -1.78
CA SER A 170 -8.07 -9.83 -3.12
C SER A 170 -9.21 -8.86 -3.42
N LEU A 171 -10.45 -9.27 -3.13
CA LEU A 171 -11.62 -8.40 -3.31
C LEU A 171 -11.56 -7.17 -2.41
N ALA A 172 -11.19 -7.35 -1.14
CA ALA A 172 -11.03 -6.23 -0.20
C ALA A 172 -9.98 -5.24 -0.71
N GLY A 173 -8.83 -5.70 -1.21
CA GLY A 173 -7.80 -4.85 -1.82
C GLY A 173 -8.34 -4.01 -2.97
N ALA A 174 -9.12 -4.62 -3.88
CA ALA A 174 -9.76 -3.91 -4.99
C ALA A 174 -10.78 -2.86 -4.51
N VAL A 175 -11.65 -3.23 -3.55
CA VAL A 175 -12.66 -2.33 -2.99
C VAL A 175 -12.01 -1.16 -2.27
N LEU A 176 -11.02 -1.41 -1.40
CA LEU A 176 -10.32 -0.36 -0.65
C LEU A 176 -9.57 0.59 -1.57
N ALA A 177 -8.90 0.08 -2.62
CA ALA A 177 -8.25 0.90 -3.64
C ALA A 177 -9.27 1.80 -4.36
N SER A 178 -10.41 1.24 -4.77
CA SER A 178 -11.48 1.96 -5.46
C SER A 178 -12.10 3.04 -4.56
N VAL A 179 -12.36 2.72 -3.29
CA VAL A 179 -12.89 3.68 -2.32
C VAL A 179 -11.95 4.88 -2.16
N LEU A 180 -10.63 4.67 -2.04
CA LEU A 180 -9.68 5.77 -1.94
C LEU A 180 -9.70 6.66 -3.18
N LEU A 181 -9.76 6.08 -4.38
CA LEU A 181 -9.82 6.83 -5.64
C LEU A 181 -11.15 7.59 -5.78
N LEU A 182 -12.27 7.01 -5.38
CA LEU A 182 -13.58 7.67 -5.41
C LEU A 182 -13.63 8.84 -4.43
N VAL A 183 -13.13 8.65 -3.21
CA VAL A 183 -13.08 9.73 -2.22
C VAL A 183 -12.12 10.84 -2.67
N GLU A 184 -10.97 10.48 -3.26
CA GLU A 184 -10.04 11.47 -3.87
C GLU A 184 -10.72 12.26 -4.97
N ALA A 185 -11.51 11.62 -5.83
CA ALA A 185 -12.23 12.28 -6.89
C ALA A 185 -13.38 13.19 -6.37
N ALA A 186 -14.09 12.76 -5.32
CA ALA A 186 -15.19 13.51 -4.72
C ALA A 186 -14.73 14.74 -3.93
N THR A 187 -13.48 14.81 -3.53
CA THR A 187 -12.88 15.94 -2.79
C THR A 187 -12.15 16.94 -3.71
N ARG A 188 -12.28 16.80 -5.01
CA ARG A 188 -11.81 17.78 -6.00
C ARG A 188 -12.86 18.83 -6.27
#